data_c6fd65256229780f578e3a753aa79cff
#
_entry.id   c6fd65256229780f578e3a753aa79cff
#
_cell.length_a   1.000
_cell.length_b   1.000
_cell.length_c   1.000
_cell.angle_alpha   90.00
_cell.angle_beta   90.00
_cell.angle_gamma   90.00
#
_symmetry.space_group_name_H-M   'P 1'
#
loop_
_entity.id
_entity.type
_entity.pdbx_description
1 polymer ?
#
loop_
_entity_poly.entity_id
_entity_poly.type
_entity_poly.pdbx_seq_one_letter_code
_entity_poly.pdbx_strand_id
1 'polypeptide(L)'
;IHKKELLSLMLYEPWIRPELLRRLKMPVLVIAGSDDMIRERHTRRIARSLPNARLRILEGTHFIAAEKPDAFNQCVEAFLEGTQGGELAQMSRIWGSRRAGRLEKEKIRRAAVLVPLIQKGGEYHVVFEVHAGSLKTQPGEICFPGGAVERGETPKQAAVRETMEELLINRCQIRVIAPLDVLEAPGAMEISPFLGALQGYRWSYSEAEVDHTF
;
A
#
# COMPACT_ATOMS: atom_id res chain seq x y z
N ILE A 1 1.77 15.09 17.65
CA ILE A 1 1.70 13.71 18.23
C ILE A 1 2.68 13.67 19.39
N HIS A 2 2.18 13.40 20.61
CA HIS A 2 3.05 13.31 21.79
C HIS A 2 4.04 12.15 21.64
N LYS A 3 5.32 12.39 22.02
CA LYS A 3 6.39 11.36 22.00
C LYS A 3 5.97 10.01 22.61
N LYS A 4 5.07 10.00 23.59
CA LYS A 4 4.53 8.80 24.22
C LYS A 4 3.58 8.01 23.31
N GLU A 5 2.78 8.68 22.50
CA GLU A 5 1.86 8.04 21.54
C GLU A 5 2.62 7.41 20.38
N LEU A 6 3.64 8.11 19.86
CA LEU A 6 4.53 7.57 18.84
C LEU A 6 5.29 6.33 19.34
N LEU A 7 5.77 6.38 20.59
CA LEU A 7 6.46 5.25 21.22
C LEU A 7 5.51 4.06 21.45
N SER A 8 4.27 4.32 21.81
CA SER A 8 3.22 3.30 21.96
C SER A 8 2.90 2.61 20.63
N LEU A 9 2.74 3.38 19.56
CA LEU A 9 2.58 2.84 18.20
C LEU A 9 3.75 1.96 17.78
N MET A 10 4.98 2.39 18.05
CA MET A 10 6.19 1.61 17.71
C MET A 10 6.38 0.36 18.57
N LEU A 11 5.86 0.34 19.80
CA LEU A 11 6.06 -0.77 20.74
C LEU A 11 4.92 -1.78 20.77
N TYR A 12 3.70 -1.36 20.44
CA TYR A 12 2.49 -2.16 20.65
C TYR A 12 1.63 -2.39 19.41
N GLU A 13 1.87 -1.71 18.29
CA GLU A 13 1.05 -1.88 17.09
C GLU A 13 1.88 -1.89 15.79
N PRO A 14 1.45 -2.68 14.79
CA PRO A 14 0.43 -3.72 14.87
C PRO A 14 0.99 -5.01 15.47
N TRP A 15 0.37 -5.52 16.53
CA TRP A 15 0.75 -6.82 17.09
C TRP A 15 0.16 -7.96 16.26
N ILE A 16 0.80 -8.27 15.14
CA ILE A 16 0.41 -9.40 14.31
C ILE A 16 0.92 -10.68 14.94
N ARG A 17 0.00 -11.57 15.31
CA ARG A 17 0.36 -12.91 15.81
C ARG A 17 1.04 -13.69 14.68
N PRO A 18 2.23 -14.27 14.89
CA PRO A 18 2.95 -15.04 13.86
C PRO A 18 2.12 -16.17 13.23
N GLU A 19 1.17 -16.72 13.99
CA GLU A 19 0.26 -17.78 13.54
C GLU A 19 -0.66 -17.30 12.39
N LEU A 20 -1.03 -16.01 12.39
CA LEU A 20 -1.84 -15.41 11.33
C LEU A 20 -1.05 -15.28 10.03
N LEU A 21 0.25 -15.02 10.11
CA LEU A 21 1.14 -14.94 8.94
C LEU A 21 1.22 -16.29 8.20
N ARG A 22 1.09 -17.42 8.90
CA ARG A 22 1.08 -18.76 8.28
C ARG A 22 -0.12 -19.00 7.36
N ARG A 23 -1.17 -18.18 7.46
CA ARG A 23 -2.34 -18.26 6.58
C ARG A 23 -2.13 -17.58 5.23
N LEU A 24 -1.11 -16.73 5.11
CA LEU A 24 -0.75 -16.05 3.88
C LEU A 24 -0.05 -17.03 2.96
N LYS A 25 -0.76 -17.55 1.97
CA LYS A 25 -0.25 -18.55 1.02
C LYS A 25 0.36 -17.93 -0.24
N MET A 26 0.19 -16.64 -0.43
CA MET A 26 0.81 -15.90 -1.52
C MET A 26 2.33 -15.82 -1.35
N PRO A 27 3.10 -15.64 -2.42
CA PRO A 27 4.50 -15.25 -2.34
C PRO A 27 4.61 -13.89 -1.61
N VAL A 28 5.58 -13.78 -0.71
CA VAL A 28 5.84 -12.55 0.06
C VAL A 28 7.33 -12.23 0.00
N LEU A 29 7.66 -11.02 -0.41
CA LEU A 29 9.01 -10.49 -0.29
C LEU A 29 9.13 -9.67 1.00
N VAL A 30 10.11 -10.01 1.83
CA VAL A 30 10.46 -9.27 3.04
C VAL A 30 11.83 -8.64 2.82
N ILE A 31 11.88 -7.30 2.81
CA ILE A 31 13.13 -6.54 2.63
C ILE A 31 13.38 -5.70 3.89
N ALA A 32 14.64 -5.63 4.32
CA ALA A 32 15.07 -4.75 5.40
C ALA A 32 16.53 -4.31 5.19
N GLY A 33 16.92 -3.20 5.81
CA GLY A 33 18.31 -2.77 5.90
C GLY A 33 19.10 -3.58 6.92
N SER A 34 20.44 -3.68 6.75
CA SER A 34 21.32 -4.32 7.73
C SER A 34 21.41 -3.53 9.04
N ASP A 35 21.30 -2.20 8.94
CA ASP A 35 21.36 -1.25 10.06
C ASP A 35 19.97 -0.67 10.39
N ASP A 36 18.92 -1.47 10.12
CA ASP A 36 17.54 -1.11 10.41
C ASP A 36 17.30 -0.94 11.92
N MET A 37 16.49 0.06 12.29
CA MET A 37 16.03 0.23 13.67
C MET A 37 15.25 -1.00 14.18
N ILE A 38 14.63 -1.76 13.28
CA ILE A 38 14.01 -3.04 13.55
C ILE A 38 15.09 -4.12 13.55
N ARG A 39 15.34 -4.71 14.69
CA ARG A 39 16.39 -5.74 14.81
C ARG A 39 16.17 -6.88 13.81
N GLU A 40 17.19 -7.25 13.07
CA GLU A 40 17.17 -8.27 12.03
C GLU A 40 16.50 -9.59 12.47
N ARG A 41 16.66 -9.97 13.75
CA ARG A 41 15.98 -11.16 14.32
C ARG A 41 14.46 -11.10 14.21
N HIS A 42 13.84 -9.89 14.29
CA HIS A 42 12.40 -9.70 14.15
C HIS A 42 11.98 -9.85 12.69
N THR A 43 12.72 -9.23 11.77
CA THR A 43 12.50 -9.38 10.33
C THR A 43 12.61 -10.84 9.90
N ARG A 44 13.64 -11.54 10.37
CA ARG A 44 13.80 -12.99 10.14
C ARG A 44 12.68 -13.82 10.74
N ARG A 45 12.15 -13.44 11.91
CA ARG A 45 11.01 -14.11 12.54
C ARG A 45 9.74 -13.94 11.69
N ILE A 46 9.48 -12.75 11.17
CA ILE A 46 8.37 -12.48 10.24
C ILE A 46 8.51 -13.37 9.00
N ALA A 47 9.66 -13.33 8.34
CA ALA A 47 9.90 -14.13 7.14
C ALA A 47 9.72 -15.64 7.38
N ARG A 48 10.19 -16.16 8.52
CA ARG A 48 10.02 -17.58 8.90
C ARG A 48 8.56 -17.95 9.22
N SER A 49 7.73 -16.98 9.58
CA SER A 49 6.31 -17.21 9.88
C SER A 49 5.45 -17.23 8.61
N LEU A 50 5.98 -16.79 7.49
CA LEU A 50 5.32 -16.77 6.18
C LEU A 50 5.70 -18.02 5.38
N PRO A 51 4.73 -18.81 4.88
CA PRO A 51 5.02 -20.07 4.18
C PRO A 51 5.83 -19.90 2.89
N ASN A 52 5.59 -18.81 2.17
CA ASN A 52 6.19 -18.54 0.86
C ASN A 52 6.96 -17.20 0.87
N ALA A 53 7.74 -16.95 1.94
CA ALA A 53 8.52 -15.72 2.02
C ALA A 53 9.90 -15.87 1.36
N ARG A 54 10.31 -14.80 0.68
CA ARG A 54 11.71 -14.54 0.31
C ARG A 54 12.21 -13.37 1.15
N LEU A 55 13.32 -13.57 1.86
CA LEU A 55 13.95 -12.52 2.68
C LEU A 55 15.16 -11.95 1.95
N ARG A 56 15.26 -10.63 1.93
CA ARG A 56 16.43 -9.86 1.48
C ARG A 56 16.85 -8.87 2.56
N ILE A 57 18.09 -8.91 2.97
CA ILE A 57 18.72 -7.89 3.82
C ILE A 57 19.70 -7.15 2.93
N LEU A 58 19.48 -5.86 2.75
CA LEU A 58 20.34 -4.96 1.99
C LEU A 58 21.16 -4.12 2.94
N GLU A 59 22.34 -3.69 2.50
CA GLU A 59 23.18 -2.79 3.29
C GLU A 59 22.56 -1.39 3.33
N GLY A 60 22.16 -0.92 4.51
CA GLY A 60 21.52 0.39 4.73
C GLY A 60 20.58 0.38 5.92
N THR A 61 19.88 1.50 6.12
CA THR A 61 19.00 1.73 7.27
C THR A 61 17.56 1.30 7.00
N HIS A 62 16.64 1.75 7.87
CA HIS A 62 15.19 1.56 7.68
C HIS A 62 14.67 2.19 6.37
N PHE A 63 15.35 3.21 5.88
CA PHE A 63 15.01 3.93 4.65
C PHE A 63 15.68 3.36 3.40
N ILE A 64 15.96 2.07 3.38
CA ILE A 64 16.71 1.37 2.34
C ILE A 64 16.17 1.60 0.91
N ALA A 65 14.86 1.76 0.76
CA ALA A 65 14.24 2.04 -0.53
C ALA A 65 14.65 3.41 -1.10
N ALA A 66 14.84 4.41 -0.21
CA ALA A 66 15.29 5.74 -0.60
C ALA A 66 16.83 5.82 -0.69
N GLU A 67 17.54 5.09 0.16
CA GLU A 67 19.01 5.12 0.21
C GLU A 67 19.66 4.36 -0.96
N LYS A 68 19.05 3.23 -1.36
CA LYS A 68 19.57 2.35 -2.42
C LYS A 68 18.44 1.88 -3.33
N PRO A 69 17.80 2.79 -4.07
CA PRO A 69 16.62 2.48 -4.90
C PRO A 69 16.90 1.40 -5.94
N ASP A 70 18.07 1.40 -6.57
CA ASP A 70 18.41 0.41 -7.58
C ASP A 70 18.49 -1.01 -7.01
N ALA A 71 19.17 -1.17 -5.87
CA ALA A 71 19.29 -2.47 -5.21
C ALA A 71 17.93 -2.96 -4.65
N PHE A 72 17.12 -2.03 -4.15
CA PHE A 72 15.76 -2.32 -3.69
C PHE A 72 14.89 -2.78 -4.86
N ASN A 73 14.86 -2.03 -5.95
CA ASN A 73 14.09 -2.33 -7.15
C ASN A 73 14.51 -3.66 -7.78
N GLN A 74 15.82 -3.94 -7.90
CA GLN A 74 16.32 -5.23 -8.37
C GLN A 74 15.80 -6.42 -7.54
N CYS A 75 15.72 -6.25 -6.22
CA CYS A 75 15.15 -7.30 -5.35
C CYS A 75 13.67 -7.52 -5.61
N VAL A 76 12.91 -6.44 -5.84
CA VAL A 76 11.48 -6.50 -6.17
C VAL A 76 11.27 -7.13 -7.54
N GLU A 77 11.99 -6.69 -8.56
CA GLU A 77 11.94 -7.21 -9.92
C GLU A 77 12.23 -8.72 -9.95
N ALA A 78 13.36 -9.13 -9.36
CA ALA A 78 13.73 -10.55 -9.27
C ALA A 78 12.72 -11.40 -8.50
N PHE A 79 11.99 -10.81 -7.55
CA PHE A 79 10.90 -11.48 -6.88
C PHE A 79 9.69 -11.63 -7.79
N LEU A 80 9.31 -10.58 -8.51
CA LEU A 80 8.17 -10.57 -9.43
C LEU A 80 8.41 -11.50 -10.62
N GLU A 81 9.60 -11.50 -11.22
CA GLU A 81 9.99 -12.42 -12.29
C GLU A 81 9.88 -13.90 -11.88
N GLY A 82 10.28 -14.20 -10.66
CA GLY A 82 10.21 -15.56 -10.10
C GLY A 82 8.79 -16.03 -9.76
N THR A 83 7.78 -15.16 -9.91
CA THR A 83 6.36 -15.46 -9.65
C THR A 83 5.51 -15.48 -10.92
N GLN A 84 6.12 -15.42 -12.11
CA GLN A 84 5.42 -15.28 -13.40
C GLN A 84 4.42 -16.39 -13.71
N GLY A 85 3.27 -15.99 -14.18
CA GLY A 85 2.23 -16.81 -14.74
C GLY A 85 0.82 -16.44 -14.30
N GLY A 86 0.29 -15.30 -14.79
CA GLY A 86 -1.12 -14.93 -14.56
C GLY A 86 -1.39 -14.11 -13.31
N GLU A 87 -0.47 -13.25 -12.92
CA GLU A 87 -0.43 -12.54 -11.62
C GLU A 87 -1.65 -11.69 -11.33
N LEU A 88 -2.15 -10.87 -12.25
CA LEU A 88 -3.37 -10.10 -12.03
C LEU A 88 -4.61 -11.00 -11.86
N ALA A 89 -4.65 -12.12 -12.58
CA ALA A 89 -5.74 -13.09 -12.45
C ALA A 89 -5.62 -13.89 -11.14
N GLN A 90 -4.41 -14.17 -10.70
CA GLN A 90 -4.15 -14.83 -9.42
C GLN A 90 -4.40 -13.91 -8.24
N MET A 91 -4.00 -12.64 -8.30
CA MET A 91 -4.34 -11.60 -7.33
C MET A 91 -5.85 -11.39 -7.22
N SER A 92 -6.55 -11.34 -8.36
CA SER A 92 -8.02 -11.25 -8.38
C SER A 92 -8.69 -12.46 -7.73
N ARG A 93 -8.17 -13.68 -7.93
CA ARG A 93 -8.69 -14.91 -7.29
C ARG A 93 -8.42 -14.96 -5.79
N ILE A 94 -7.22 -14.55 -5.37
CA ILE A 94 -6.81 -14.60 -3.96
C ILE A 94 -7.53 -13.53 -3.15
N TRP A 95 -7.66 -12.31 -3.68
CA TRP A 95 -8.22 -11.17 -2.95
C TRP A 95 -9.68 -10.87 -3.29
N GLY A 96 -10.13 -11.19 -4.50
CA GLY A 96 -11.53 -11.00 -4.90
C GLY A 96 -12.53 -11.86 -4.13
N SER A 97 -12.09 -12.93 -3.48
CA SER A 97 -12.93 -13.80 -2.63
C SER A 97 -12.96 -13.40 -1.16
N ARG A 98 -12.14 -12.45 -0.72
CA ARG A 98 -12.13 -11.99 0.68
C ARG A 98 -13.31 -11.06 0.94
N ARG A 99 -14.11 -11.38 1.96
CA ARG A 99 -15.06 -10.44 2.54
C ARG A 99 -14.30 -9.54 3.52
N ALA A 100 -14.38 -8.21 3.31
CA ALA A 100 -13.92 -7.25 4.30
C ALA A 100 -14.65 -7.50 5.64
N GLY A 101 -13.89 -7.70 6.71
CA GLY A 101 -14.45 -7.76 8.05
C GLY A 101 -15.08 -6.41 8.41
N ARG A 102 -16.30 -6.43 8.95
CA ARG A 102 -17.03 -5.22 9.34
C ARG A 102 -16.84 -4.98 10.83
N LEU A 103 -16.34 -3.80 11.19
CA LEU A 103 -16.36 -3.31 12.56
C LEU A 103 -17.63 -2.49 12.79
N GLU A 104 -18.39 -2.85 13.82
CA GLU A 104 -19.51 -2.05 14.32
C GLU A 104 -18.99 -1.10 15.40
N LYS A 105 -18.95 0.22 15.10
CA LYS A 105 -19.02 1.28 16.12
C LYS A 105 -19.35 2.65 15.52
N GLU A 106 -20.03 3.45 16.32
CA GLU A 106 -20.52 4.81 16.03
C GLU A 106 -19.41 5.79 15.65
N LYS A 107 -19.69 6.62 14.64
CA LYS A 107 -18.85 7.75 14.16
C LYS A 107 -17.46 7.39 13.60
N ILE A 108 -17.31 6.25 12.96
CA ILE A 108 -16.06 5.94 12.22
C ILE A 108 -16.01 6.82 10.97
N ARG A 109 -14.94 7.59 10.83
CA ARG A 109 -14.62 8.26 9.56
C ARG A 109 -14.16 7.20 8.57
N ARG A 110 -14.65 7.25 7.35
CA ARG A 110 -14.29 6.28 6.32
C ARG A 110 -13.50 6.97 5.23
N ALA A 111 -12.40 6.36 4.85
CA ALA A 111 -11.59 6.74 3.71
C ALA A 111 -11.41 5.53 2.78
N ALA A 112 -11.06 5.79 1.54
CA ALA A 112 -10.75 4.74 0.59
C ALA A 112 -9.60 5.19 -0.31
N VAL A 113 -8.70 4.26 -0.64
CA VAL A 113 -7.52 4.52 -1.47
C VAL A 113 -7.45 3.50 -2.61
N LEU A 114 -6.88 3.90 -3.73
CA LEU A 114 -6.52 3.00 -4.80
C LEU A 114 -5.01 2.73 -4.73
N VAL A 115 -4.60 1.49 -4.75
CA VAL A 115 -3.21 1.08 -5.01
C VAL A 115 -3.07 0.91 -6.52
N PRO A 116 -2.54 1.94 -7.24
CA PRO A 116 -2.59 1.95 -8.68
C PRO A 116 -1.39 1.23 -9.29
N LEU A 117 -1.66 0.30 -10.20
CA LEU A 117 -0.67 -0.38 -11.01
C LEU A 117 -0.66 0.20 -12.43
N ILE A 118 0.52 0.49 -12.94
CA ILE A 118 0.76 0.78 -14.35
C ILE A 118 1.63 -0.31 -14.96
N GLN A 119 1.47 -0.54 -16.28
CA GLN A 119 2.34 -1.43 -17.01
C GLN A 119 3.31 -0.58 -17.88
N LYS A 120 4.60 -0.79 -17.68
CA LYS A 120 5.67 -0.12 -18.45
C LYS A 120 6.75 -1.14 -18.79
N GLY A 121 7.10 -1.24 -20.07
CA GLY A 121 8.13 -2.20 -20.51
C GLY A 121 7.77 -3.68 -20.31
N GLY A 122 6.50 -4.02 -20.11
CA GLY A 122 6.04 -5.39 -19.79
C GLY A 122 5.95 -5.67 -18.29
N GLU A 123 6.39 -4.75 -17.44
CA GLU A 123 6.41 -4.86 -15.98
C GLU A 123 5.31 -4.01 -15.32
N TYR A 124 4.90 -4.41 -14.10
CA TYR A 124 3.96 -3.65 -13.30
C TYR A 124 4.70 -2.79 -12.28
N HIS A 125 4.36 -1.50 -12.26
CA HIS A 125 4.85 -0.53 -11.30
C HIS A 125 3.68 -0.02 -10.46
N VAL A 126 3.95 0.26 -9.18
CA VAL A 126 2.99 0.92 -8.29
C VAL A 126 3.22 2.42 -8.38
N VAL A 127 2.14 3.18 -8.55
CA VAL A 127 2.22 4.64 -8.53
C VAL A 127 1.97 5.14 -7.12
N PHE A 128 2.84 6.00 -6.65
CA PHE A 128 2.68 6.77 -5.42
C PHE A 128 2.54 8.24 -5.77
N GLU A 129 1.96 8.99 -4.87
CA GLU A 129 1.91 10.44 -4.92
C GLU A 129 2.47 11.05 -3.63
N VAL A 130 2.91 12.28 -3.74
CA VAL A 130 3.33 13.11 -2.60
C VAL A 130 2.31 14.23 -2.45
N HIS A 131 1.69 14.33 -1.30
CA HIS A 131 0.75 15.41 -1.01
C HIS A 131 1.38 16.79 -1.15
N ALA A 132 0.65 17.73 -1.74
CA ALA A 132 1.11 19.10 -1.87
C ALA A 132 1.40 19.72 -0.48
N GLY A 133 2.50 20.45 -0.38
CA GLY A 133 2.90 21.10 0.88
C GLY A 133 1.91 22.14 1.41
N SER A 134 0.96 22.57 0.57
CA SER A 134 -0.12 23.50 0.91
C SER A 134 -1.32 22.87 1.61
N LEU A 135 -1.41 21.53 1.63
CA LEU A 135 -2.52 20.83 2.25
C LEU A 135 -2.51 20.99 3.77
N LYS A 136 -3.71 21.09 4.36
CA LYS A 136 -3.88 21.21 5.83
C LYS A 136 -3.64 19.87 6.54
N THR A 137 -3.78 18.76 5.85
CA THR A 137 -3.61 17.40 6.36
C THR A 137 -2.52 16.71 5.58
N GLN A 138 -1.57 16.10 6.28
CA GLN A 138 -0.50 15.26 5.72
C GLN A 138 0.33 15.94 4.59
N PRO A 139 0.73 17.23 4.73
CA PRO A 139 1.52 17.90 3.69
C PRO A 139 2.86 17.20 3.47
N GLY A 140 3.20 16.91 2.21
CA GLY A 140 4.46 16.27 1.82
C GLY A 140 4.55 14.78 2.18
N GLU A 141 3.45 14.16 2.61
CA GLU A 141 3.44 12.71 2.87
C GLU A 141 3.29 11.90 1.57
N ILE A 142 3.97 10.76 1.52
CA ILE A 142 3.82 9.78 0.43
C ILE A 142 2.58 8.94 0.70
N CYS A 143 1.70 8.85 -0.27
CA CYS A 143 0.44 8.14 -0.15
C CYS A 143 0.01 7.47 -1.46
N PHE A 144 -1.09 6.76 -1.40
CA PHE A 144 -1.84 6.34 -2.57
C PHE A 144 -2.99 7.31 -2.83
N PRO A 145 -3.40 7.49 -4.08
CA PRO A 145 -4.58 8.28 -4.40
C PRO A 145 -5.79 7.81 -3.61
N GLY A 146 -6.46 8.77 -2.93
CA GLY A 146 -7.60 8.44 -2.12
C GLY A 146 -8.00 9.51 -1.14
N GLY A 147 -9.17 9.33 -0.53
CA GLY A 147 -9.73 10.32 0.40
C GLY A 147 -10.96 9.84 1.14
N ALA A 148 -11.71 10.78 1.66
CA ALA A 148 -12.89 10.51 2.46
C ALA A 148 -14.03 9.90 1.62
N VAL A 149 -14.70 8.90 2.19
CA VAL A 149 -15.93 8.36 1.59
C VAL A 149 -17.08 9.33 1.86
N GLU A 150 -17.63 9.90 0.81
CA GLU A 150 -18.73 10.85 0.88
C GLU A 150 -20.08 10.17 1.15
N ARG A 151 -21.07 11.02 1.51
CA ARG A 151 -22.41 10.52 1.82
C ARG A 151 -23.08 9.96 0.56
N GLY A 152 -23.41 8.69 0.60
CA GLY A 152 -24.13 8.00 -0.50
C GLY A 152 -23.21 7.29 -1.48
N GLU A 153 -21.89 7.39 -1.33
CA GLU A 153 -20.98 6.61 -2.13
C GLU A 153 -20.44 5.37 -1.38
N THR A 154 -19.99 4.39 -2.13
CA THR A 154 -19.29 3.23 -1.61
C THR A 154 -17.78 3.53 -1.51
N PRO A 155 -17.01 2.84 -0.63
CA PRO A 155 -15.56 3.02 -0.58
C PRO A 155 -14.86 2.84 -1.94
N LYS A 156 -15.34 1.90 -2.76
CA LYS A 156 -14.82 1.71 -4.12
C LYS A 156 -15.05 2.93 -5.02
N GLN A 157 -16.20 3.59 -4.89
CA GLN A 157 -16.51 4.79 -5.67
C GLN A 157 -15.63 5.96 -5.22
N ALA A 158 -15.45 6.13 -3.90
CA ALA A 158 -14.54 7.13 -3.34
C ALA A 158 -13.12 6.95 -3.85
N ALA A 159 -12.54 5.76 -3.72
CA ALA A 159 -11.19 5.48 -4.21
C ALA A 159 -11.02 5.80 -5.70
N VAL A 160 -12.04 5.51 -6.53
CA VAL A 160 -12.00 5.81 -7.95
C VAL A 160 -12.15 7.31 -8.22
N ARG A 161 -13.05 8.01 -7.53
CA ARG A 161 -13.27 9.45 -7.67
C ARG A 161 -12.00 10.23 -7.31
N GLU A 162 -11.44 9.98 -6.13
CA GLU A 162 -10.20 10.62 -5.67
C GLU A 162 -9.05 10.37 -6.67
N THR A 163 -8.87 9.12 -7.12
CA THR A 163 -7.84 8.82 -8.12
C THR A 163 -8.03 9.59 -9.43
N MET A 164 -9.28 9.83 -9.86
CA MET A 164 -9.56 10.64 -11.04
C MET A 164 -9.21 12.11 -10.82
N GLU A 165 -9.51 12.64 -9.64
CA GLU A 165 -9.29 14.02 -9.25
C GLU A 165 -7.81 14.32 -9.05
N GLU A 166 -7.10 13.47 -8.30
CA GLU A 166 -5.68 13.64 -7.97
C GLU A 166 -4.76 13.36 -9.16
N LEU A 167 -5.00 12.28 -9.92
CA LEU A 167 -4.15 11.91 -11.05
C LEU A 167 -4.62 12.48 -12.41
N LEU A 168 -5.69 13.28 -12.43
CA LEU A 168 -6.28 13.90 -13.62
C LEU A 168 -6.54 12.89 -14.76
N ILE A 169 -7.14 11.75 -14.42
CA ILE A 169 -7.47 10.69 -15.37
C ILE A 169 -8.96 10.40 -15.44
N ASN A 170 -9.40 9.81 -16.54
CA ASN A 170 -10.79 9.47 -16.74
C ASN A 170 -11.16 8.12 -16.11
N ARG A 171 -12.41 7.95 -15.74
CA ARG A 171 -12.95 6.70 -15.18
C ARG A 171 -12.65 5.46 -16.03
N CYS A 172 -12.67 5.58 -17.35
CA CYS A 172 -12.39 4.46 -18.25
C CYS A 172 -10.93 3.99 -18.23
N GLN A 173 -10.01 4.79 -17.71
CA GLN A 173 -8.61 4.43 -17.53
C GLN A 173 -8.36 3.64 -16.25
N ILE A 174 -9.33 3.58 -15.33
CA ILE A 174 -9.21 2.91 -14.04
C ILE A 174 -9.95 1.58 -14.06
N ARG A 175 -9.23 0.49 -13.94
CA ARG A 175 -9.78 -0.85 -13.75
C ARG A 175 -9.52 -1.31 -12.32
N VAL A 176 -10.53 -1.28 -11.45
CA VAL A 176 -10.43 -1.86 -10.11
C VAL A 176 -10.38 -3.38 -10.22
N ILE A 177 -9.34 -3.98 -9.65
CA ILE A 177 -9.05 -5.42 -9.72
C ILE A 177 -9.67 -6.15 -8.53
N ALA A 178 -9.38 -5.69 -7.30
CA ALA A 178 -9.85 -6.33 -6.07
C ALA A 178 -9.87 -5.36 -4.89
N PRO A 179 -10.74 -5.57 -3.88
CA PRO A 179 -10.58 -4.97 -2.57
C PRO A 179 -9.40 -5.60 -1.84
N LEU A 180 -8.73 -4.83 -1.02
CA LEU A 180 -7.71 -5.29 -0.07
C LEU A 180 -8.29 -5.31 1.36
N ASP A 181 -7.49 -5.77 2.33
CA ASP A 181 -7.92 -5.80 3.73
C ASP A 181 -8.11 -4.37 4.26
N VAL A 182 -9.21 -4.13 4.95
CA VAL A 182 -9.52 -2.83 5.56
C VAL A 182 -8.56 -2.55 6.70
N LEU A 183 -8.05 -1.33 6.77
CA LEU A 183 -7.12 -0.88 7.78
C LEU A 183 -7.82 0.04 8.77
N GLU A 184 -7.51 -0.12 10.05
CA GLU A 184 -7.86 0.86 11.09
C GLU A 184 -6.71 1.84 11.26
N ALA A 185 -7.01 3.12 11.12
CA ALA A 185 -6.04 4.19 11.35
C ALA A 185 -6.39 4.98 12.63
N PRO A 186 -5.42 5.67 13.25
CA PRO A 186 -5.65 6.50 14.43
C PRO A 186 -6.81 7.50 14.24
N GLY A 187 -7.55 7.78 15.30
CA GLY A 187 -8.68 8.71 15.27
C GLY A 187 -9.99 8.12 14.75
N ALA A 188 -10.22 6.83 14.96
CA ALA A 188 -11.42 6.10 14.52
C ALA A 188 -11.67 6.26 13.02
N MET A 189 -10.64 6.02 12.23
CA MET A 189 -10.70 6.03 10.77
C MET A 189 -10.56 4.60 10.23
N GLU A 190 -11.48 4.23 9.35
CA GLU A 190 -11.44 2.99 8.57
C GLU A 190 -10.99 3.32 7.15
N ILE A 191 -9.91 2.70 6.68
CA ILE A 191 -9.40 2.89 5.32
C ILE A 191 -9.66 1.62 4.52
N SER A 192 -10.38 1.75 3.42
CA SER A 192 -10.69 0.65 2.50
C SER A 192 -9.79 0.75 1.26
N PRO A 193 -8.71 -0.02 1.16
CA PRO A 193 -7.85 0.01 -0.02
C PRO A 193 -8.37 -0.92 -1.11
N PHE A 194 -8.11 -0.52 -2.36
CA PHE A 194 -8.42 -1.30 -3.56
C PHE A 194 -7.21 -1.40 -4.45
N LEU A 195 -6.96 -2.56 -5.00
CA LEU A 195 -5.97 -2.73 -6.07
C LEU A 195 -6.62 -2.33 -7.40
N GLY A 196 -5.93 -1.50 -8.19
CA GLY A 196 -6.41 -1.07 -9.49
C GLY A 196 -5.31 -0.99 -10.53
N ALA A 197 -5.66 -1.14 -11.81
CA ALA A 197 -4.76 -0.92 -12.92
C ALA A 197 -5.15 0.37 -13.66
N LEU A 198 -4.16 1.21 -13.94
CA LEU A 198 -4.33 2.43 -14.75
C LEU A 198 -3.88 2.17 -16.19
N GLN A 199 -4.76 2.49 -17.14
CA GLN A 199 -4.47 2.35 -18.55
C GLN A 199 -4.11 3.69 -19.18
N GLY A 200 -2.96 3.76 -19.83
CA GLY A 200 -2.52 4.98 -20.53
C GLY A 200 -2.24 6.16 -19.60
N TYR A 201 -1.90 5.92 -18.35
CA TYR A 201 -1.50 6.98 -17.42
C TYR A 201 -0.19 7.63 -17.89
N ARG A 202 -0.13 8.97 -17.86
CA ARG A 202 0.97 9.78 -18.39
C ARG A 202 1.58 10.71 -17.33
N TRP A 203 1.59 10.31 -16.07
CA TRP A 203 2.16 11.08 -14.96
C TRP A 203 1.52 12.47 -14.77
N SER A 204 0.21 12.58 -15.06
CA SER A 204 -0.61 13.75 -14.77
C SER A 204 -1.04 13.75 -13.32
N TYR A 205 -1.14 14.92 -12.71
CA TYR A 205 -1.67 15.08 -11.35
C TYR A 205 -2.20 16.50 -11.12
N SER A 206 -3.03 16.65 -10.10
CA SER A 206 -3.59 17.93 -9.65
C SER A 206 -2.60 18.65 -8.75
N GLU A 207 -1.98 19.71 -9.22
CA GLU A 207 -1.02 20.53 -8.43
C GLU A 207 -1.64 21.15 -7.16
N ALA A 208 -2.97 21.15 -7.05
CA ALA A 208 -3.66 21.63 -5.84
C ALA A 208 -3.54 20.65 -4.67
N GLU A 209 -3.41 19.35 -4.96
CA GLU A 209 -3.47 18.27 -3.98
C GLU A 209 -2.21 17.41 -3.98
N VAL A 210 -1.53 17.29 -5.11
CA VAL A 210 -0.36 16.45 -5.33
C VAL A 210 0.83 17.31 -5.74
N ASP A 211 1.98 17.13 -5.11
CA ASP A 211 3.23 17.79 -5.49
C ASP A 211 3.87 17.07 -6.69
N HIS A 212 3.98 15.74 -6.61
CA HIS A 212 4.44 14.90 -7.71
C HIS A 212 4.03 13.44 -7.53
N THR A 213 4.16 12.64 -8.62
CA THR A 213 3.93 11.19 -8.63
C THR A 213 5.20 10.44 -9.07
N PHE A 214 5.38 9.20 -8.61
CA PHE A 214 6.55 8.37 -8.95
C PHE A 214 6.22 6.88 -8.90
#